data_423b41d4c8148793cb35d3b29a2d3d20
#
_entry.id   423b41d4c8148793cb35d3b29a2d3d20
#
_cell.length_a   1.000
_cell.length_b   1.000
_cell.length_c   1.000
_cell.angle_alpha   90.00
_cell.angle_beta   90.00
_cell.angle_gamma   90.00
#
_symmetry.space_group_name_H-M   'P 1'
#
loop_
_entity.id
_entity.type
_entity.pdbx_description
1 polymer ?
#
loop_
_entity_poly.entity_id
_entity_poly.type
_entity_poly.pdbx_seq_one_letter_code
_entity_poly.pdbx_strand_id
1 'polypeptide(L)'
;VSTPSKTENGSVTVSPKSASKGDTVTITVKPDSGYVLETLTVTDKNGNELTLKDKGDGKYTFTMPAGKVEVKATFMEDNSVLNFFYDVPNGAYFYEAVKWAVKSGVTNGLSDTMFGPYESCTRAQIVTFLWRAAGSPEPKTASSFTDVPVSTYYAKAVAWAVENGITNGMTATEFAPDATCTRGQSVTFLYRALGKKVESSANFTDVKSDAFYADAINWAVANNVTNGTSNTTFSPNADCTRAEIVTFLYRAYQGK
;
A
#
# COMPACT_ATOMS: atom_id res chain seq x y z
N VAL A 1 -14.10 25.53 27.08
CA VAL A 1 -13.28 24.37 26.69
C VAL A 1 -12.36 24.80 25.56
N SER A 2 -11.04 24.58 25.71
CA SER A 2 -10.09 24.83 24.62
C SER A 2 -9.71 23.53 23.92
N THR A 3 -9.60 23.58 22.60
CA THR A 3 -9.10 22.51 21.75
C THR A 3 -7.86 22.99 21.01
N PRO A 4 -6.96 22.09 20.57
CA PRO A 4 -5.85 22.46 19.71
C PRO A 4 -6.35 23.21 18.47
N SER A 5 -5.63 24.26 18.06
CA SER A 5 -5.93 24.99 16.81
C SER A 5 -5.67 24.16 15.56
N LYS A 6 -4.76 23.19 15.66
CA LYS A 6 -4.42 22.22 14.64
C LYS A 6 -4.00 20.90 15.31
N THR A 7 -4.49 19.78 14.80
CA THR A 7 -4.02 18.42 15.11
C THR A 7 -3.47 17.81 13.82
N GLU A 8 -2.35 17.12 13.90
CA GLU A 8 -1.82 16.33 12.77
C GLU A 8 -2.55 15.00 12.70
N ASN A 9 -2.85 14.53 11.47
CA ASN A 9 -3.43 13.22 11.18
C ASN A 9 -4.84 12.97 11.75
N GLY A 10 -5.56 14.04 12.05
CA GLY A 10 -6.94 13.95 12.51
C GLY A 10 -7.48 15.27 13.03
N SER A 11 -8.71 15.25 13.51
CA SER A 11 -9.38 16.42 14.06
C SER A 11 -10.11 16.12 15.36
N VAL A 12 -10.23 17.15 16.20
CA VAL A 12 -10.95 17.11 17.48
C VAL A 12 -11.90 18.29 17.56
N THR A 13 -13.14 18.02 17.88
CA THR A 13 -14.16 19.06 18.12
C THR A 13 -14.87 18.82 19.45
N VAL A 14 -15.37 19.89 20.05
CA VAL A 14 -16.12 19.83 21.32
C VAL A 14 -17.46 20.53 21.20
N SER A 15 -18.48 19.99 21.87
CA SER A 15 -19.80 20.58 21.95
C SER A 15 -20.42 20.34 23.34
N PRO A 16 -20.91 21.39 24.03
CA PRO A 16 -20.74 22.81 23.72
C PRO A 16 -19.32 23.29 23.97
N LYS A 17 -18.87 24.33 23.25
CA LYS A 17 -17.56 24.99 23.51
C LYS A 17 -17.56 25.79 24.81
N SER A 18 -18.71 26.28 25.23
CA SER A 18 -18.92 26.96 26.54
C SER A 18 -19.89 26.13 27.34
N ALA A 19 -19.49 25.73 28.54
CA ALA A 19 -20.27 24.86 29.42
C ALA A 19 -20.10 25.36 30.88
N SER A 20 -21.14 25.21 31.68
CA SER A 20 -21.15 25.48 33.12
C SER A 20 -20.69 24.23 33.88
N LYS A 21 -20.25 24.43 35.13
CA LYS A 21 -19.93 23.30 36.02
C LYS A 21 -21.11 22.34 36.13
N GLY A 22 -20.83 21.05 35.89
CA GLY A 22 -21.82 19.99 35.93
C GLY A 22 -22.40 19.61 34.55
N ASP A 23 -22.23 20.46 33.55
CA ASP A 23 -22.70 20.15 32.20
C ASP A 23 -21.90 18.99 31.56
N THR A 24 -22.56 18.25 30.70
CA THR A 24 -21.89 17.22 29.87
C THR A 24 -21.34 17.86 28.61
N VAL A 25 -20.04 17.68 28.37
CA VAL A 25 -19.37 18.10 27.13
C VAL A 25 -19.04 16.86 26.32
N THR A 26 -19.37 16.91 25.03
CA THR A 26 -19.03 15.86 24.06
C THR A 26 -17.80 16.26 23.27
N ILE A 27 -16.83 15.36 23.17
CA ILE A 27 -15.68 15.45 22.29
C ILE A 27 -15.95 14.52 21.11
N THR A 28 -15.76 15.01 19.90
CA THR A 28 -15.75 14.17 18.69
C THR A 28 -14.35 14.15 18.11
N VAL A 29 -13.82 12.94 17.97
CA VAL A 29 -12.48 12.67 17.42
C VAL A 29 -12.67 12.02 16.05
N LYS A 30 -11.98 12.55 15.05
CA LYS A 30 -12.01 12.02 13.69
C LYS A 30 -10.59 11.87 13.17
N PRO A 31 -10.02 10.64 13.21
CA PRO A 31 -8.75 10.36 12.57
C PRO A 31 -8.84 10.57 11.06
N ASP A 32 -7.75 10.96 10.43
CA ASP A 32 -7.62 10.98 8.97
C ASP A 32 -7.50 9.54 8.43
N SER A 33 -7.66 9.37 7.13
CA SER A 33 -7.54 8.05 6.49
C SER A 33 -6.16 7.44 6.75
N GLY A 34 -6.14 6.22 7.28
CA GLY A 34 -4.92 5.50 7.65
C GLY A 34 -4.35 5.84 9.03
N TYR A 35 -5.11 6.57 9.86
CA TYR A 35 -4.73 6.88 11.24
C TYR A 35 -5.79 6.43 12.24
N VAL A 36 -5.38 6.23 13.48
CA VAL A 36 -6.24 5.94 14.63
C VAL A 36 -5.90 6.89 15.78
N LEU A 37 -6.84 7.07 16.70
CA LEU A 37 -6.60 7.82 17.92
C LEU A 37 -5.53 7.11 18.76
N GLU A 38 -4.43 7.81 19.08
CA GLU A 38 -3.37 7.33 19.95
C GLU A 38 -3.65 7.71 21.40
N THR A 39 -3.88 9.01 21.65
CA THR A 39 -4.20 9.52 22.97
C THR A 39 -5.33 10.54 22.91
N LEU A 40 -6.16 10.57 23.95
CA LEU A 40 -7.12 11.63 24.20
C LEU A 40 -7.09 11.97 25.68
N THR A 41 -6.68 13.19 26.00
CA THR A 41 -6.61 13.68 27.36
C THR A 41 -7.44 14.96 27.54
N VAL A 42 -8.06 15.10 28.69
CA VAL A 42 -8.80 16.30 29.08
C VAL A 42 -8.32 16.70 30.46
N THR A 43 -7.80 17.91 30.57
CA THR A 43 -7.24 18.41 31.85
C THR A 43 -7.99 19.64 32.34
N ASP A 44 -8.15 19.73 33.65
CA ASP A 44 -8.67 20.94 34.32
C ASP A 44 -7.62 22.07 34.38
N LYS A 45 -8.00 23.21 34.96
CA LYS A 45 -7.10 24.38 35.15
C LYS A 45 -5.87 24.11 36.02
N ASN A 46 -5.86 23.02 36.77
CA ASN A 46 -4.75 22.62 37.66
C ASN A 46 -3.89 21.52 37.04
N GLY A 47 -4.22 21.06 35.81
CA GLY A 47 -3.53 19.97 35.11
C GLY A 47 -4.00 18.57 35.52
N ASN A 48 -5.07 18.43 36.28
CA ASN A 48 -5.62 17.12 36.63
C ASN A 48 -6.42 16.55 35.45
N GLU A 49 -6.20 15.27 35.12
CA GLU A 49 -6.95 14.59 34.07
C GLU A 49 -8.40 14.31 34.54
N LEU A 50 -9.33 14.50 33.59
CA LEU A 50 -10.73 14.21 33.78
C LEU A 50 -11.09 12.85 33.22
N THR A 51 -11.97 12.11 33.89
CA THR A 51 -12.46 10.83 33.42
C THR A 51 -13.34 11.02 32.19
N LEU A 52 -12.99 10.33 31.10
CA LEU A 52 -13.76 10.28 29.86
C LEU A 52 -14.65 9.03 29.82
N LYS A 53 -15.87 9.19 29.29
CA LYS A 53 -16.77 8.08 28.97
C LYS A 53 -16.79 7.91 27.45
N ASP A 54 -16.34 6.77 26.96
CA ASP A 54 -16.44 6.40 25.55
C ASP A 54 -17.92 6.12 25.20
N LYS A 55 -18.38 6.69 24.08
CA LYS A 55 -19.73 6.56 23.53
C LYS A 55 -19.78 5.80 22.21
N GLY A 56 -18.61 5.36 21.74
CA GLY A 56 -18.45 4.78 20.41
C GLY A 56 -18.37 5.84 19.30
N ASP A 57 -18.06 5.40 18.08
CA ASP A 57 -17.98 6.23 16.88
C ASP A 57 -17.13 7.51 17.05
N GLY A 58 -16.01 7.40 17.78
CA GLY A 58 -15.11 8.52 18.04
C GLY A 58 -15.67 9.60 18.96
N LYS A 59 -16.74 9.31 19.72
CA LYS A 59 -17.35 10.25 20.66
C LYS A 59 -17.02 9.90 22.11
N TYR A 60 -16.59 10.91 22.85
CA TYR A 60 -16.29 10.83 24.28
C TYR A 60 -17.00 11.93 25.03
N THR A 61 -17.36 11.67 26.28
CA THR A 61 -18.01 12.69 27.11
C THR A 61 -17.31 12.82 28.44
N PHE A 62 -17.31 14.05 28.98
CA PHE A 62 -16.89 14.35 30.34
C PHE A 62 -17.84 15.34 31.01
N THR A 63 -17.79 15.41 32.34
CA THR A 63 -18.52 16.42 33.12
C THR A 63 -17.65 17.65 33.34
N MET A 64 -18.16 18.81 32.97
CA MET A 64 -17.43 20.09 33.09
C MET A 64 -17.13 20.42 34.54
N PRO A 65 -15.85 20.59 34.94
CA PRO A 65 -15.47 21.07 36.27
C PRO A 65 -15.64 22.59 36.40
N ALA A 66 -15.32 23.13 37.56
CA ALA A 66 -15.21 24.56 37.71
C ALA A 66 -13.92 25.09 37.04
N GLY A 67 -14.05 25.95 36.04
CA GLY A 67 -12.93 26.60 35.38
C GLY A 67 -12.62 26.12 33.98
N LYS A 68 -11.45 26.48 33.46
CA LYS A 68 -11.02 26.14 32.10
C LYS A 68 -10.66 24.66 32.00
N VAL A 69 -10.93 24.11 30.83
CA VAL A 69 -10.58 22.75 30.46
C VAL A 69 -9.85 22.76 29.13
N GLU A 70 -8.78 21.99 29.03
CA GLU A 70 -8.00 21.76 27.80
C GLU A 70 -8.18 20.33 27.31
N VAL A 71 -8.44 20.18 26.02
CA VAL A 71 -8.54 18.88 25.34
C VAL A 71 -7.34 18.72 24.44
N LYS A 72 -6.65 17.59 24.51
CA LYS A 72 -5.53 17.20 23.63
C LYS A 72 -5.80 15.82 23.04
N ALA A 73 -5.44 15.64 21.78
CA ALA A 73 -5.45 14.34 21.13
C ALA A 73 -4.24 14.20 20.22
N THR A 74 -3.71 12.97 20.14
CA THR A 74 -2.70 12.56 19.17
C THR A 74 -3.23 11.40 18.34
N PHE A 75 -2.72 11.29 17.12
CA PHE A 75 -3.10 10.25 16.19
C PHE A 75 -1.84 9.54 15.71
N MET A 76 -1.90 8.21 15.64
CA MET A 76 -0.83 7.37 15.11
C MET A 76 -1.31 6.65 13.85
N GLU A 77 -0.37 6.15 13.06
CA GLU A 77 -0.71 5.32 11.91
C GLU A 77 -1.47 4.05 12.32
N ASP A 78 -2.53 3.75 11.57
CA ASP A 78 -3.27 2.50 11.73
C ASP A 78 -2.49 1.33 11.13
N ASN A 79 -1.80 0.60 11.99
CA ASN A 79 -1.05 -0.60 11.65
C ASN A 79 -1.87 -1.89 11.84
N SER A 80 -3.16 -1.79 12.18
CA SER A 80 -4.02 -2.94 12.46
C SER A 80 -4.07 -3.95 11.32
N VAL A 81 -3.98 -3.48 10.07
CA VAL A 81 -3.97 -4.33 8.87
C VAL A 81 -2.76 -5.26 8.81
N LEU A 82 -1.58 -4.83 9.32
CA LEU A 82 -0.35 -5.64 9.33
C LEU A 82 -0.14 -6.44 10.60
N ASN A 83 -0.85 -6.13 11.68
CA ASN A 83 -0.79 -6.89 12.93
C ASN A 83 -1.25 -8.35 12.77
N PHE A 84 -1.84 -8.69 11.61
CA PHE A 84 -2.28 -10.04 11.29
C PHE A 84 -1.23 -10.87 10.54
N PHE A 85 -0.23 -10.23 9.88
CA PHE A 85 0.81 -10.95 9.14
C PHE A 85 2.03 -11.21 10.02
N TYR A 86 2.13 -12.43 10.58
CA TYR A 86 3.26 -12.83 11.43
C TYR A 86 4.60 -12.84 10.70
N ASP A 87 4.59 -12.94 9.38
CA ASP A 87 5.76 -13.03 8.51
C ASP A 87 6.19 -11.67 7.90
N VAL A 88 5.58 -10.57 8.38
CA VAL A 88 5.94 -9.19 7.98
C VAL A 88 6.42 -8.42 9.20
N PRO A 89 7.70 -8.59 9.61
CA PRO A 89 8.21 -7.93 10.80
C PRO A 89 8.43 -6.43 10.57
N ASN A 90 8.21 -5.64 11.62
CA ASN A 90 8.56 -4.22 11.64
C ASN A 90 10.05 -4.05 11.29
N GLY A 91 10.35 -3.12 10.38
CA GLY A 91 11.73 -2.87 9.94
C GLY A 91 12.19 -3.74 8.76
N ALA A 92 11.39 -4.70 8.27
CA ALA A 92 11.66 -5.34 6.98
C ALA A 92 11.61 -4.30 5.85
N TYR A 93 12.49 -4.42 4.85
CA TYR A 93 12.55 -3.48 3.72
C TYR A 93 11.24 -3.37 2.94
N PHE A 94 10.42 -4.39 3.03
CA PHE A 94 9.12 -4.48 2.36
C PHE A 94 7.92 -4.10 3.26
N TYR A 95 8.14 -3.75 4.53
CA TYR A 95 7.07 -3.50 5.50
C TYR A 95 6.08 -2.43 5.02
N GLU A 96 6.58 -1.25 4.64
CA GLU A 96 5.74 -0.15 4.13
C GLU A 96 5.08 -0.48 2.79
N ALA A 97 5.76 -1.25 1.94
CA ALA A 97 5.20 -1.70 0.68
C ALA A 97 4.04 -2.68 0.87
N VAL A 98 4.17 -3.63 1.80
CA VAL A 98 3.08 -4.56 2.16
C VAL A 98 1.90 -3.81 2.77
N LYS A 99 2.16 -2.88 3.68
CA LYS A 99 1.15 -2.01 4.29
C LYS A 99 0.37 -1.24 3.23
N TRP A 100 1.07 -0.61 2.29
CA TRP A 100 0.45 0.07 1.16
C TRP A 100 -0.37 -0.89 0.30
N ALA A 101 0.18 -2.04 -0.07
CA ALA A 101 -0.47 -3.00 -0.95
C ALA A 101 -1.79 -3.54 -0.36
N VAL A 102 -1.83 -3.78 0.95
CA VAL A 102 -3.05 -4.19 1.65
C VAL A 102 -4.05 -3.04 1.73
N LYS A 103 -3.63 -1.85 2.17
CA LYS A 103 -4.49 -0.67 2.27
C LYS A 103 -5.08 -0.25 0.93
N SER A 104 -4.34 -0.42 -0.16
CA SER A 104 -4.78 -0.10 -1.52
C SER A 104 -5.54 -1.24 -2.21
N GLY A 105 -5.78 -2.36 -1.53
CA GLY A 105 -6.49 -3.50 -2.09
C GLY A 105 -5.71 -4.28 -3.17
N VAL A 106 -4.40 -4.06 -3.28
CA VAL A 106 -3.53 -4.78 -4.24
C VAL A 106 -3.44 -6.25 -3.87
N THR A 107 -3.35 -6.56 -2.58
CA THR A 107 -3.31 -7.93 -2.05
C THR A 107 -3.93 -8.02 -0.66
N ASN A 108 -4.44 -9.21 -0.31
CA ASN A 108 -4.91 -9.54 1.03
C ASN A 108 -4.01 -10.58 1.73
N GLY A 109 -2.79 -10.82 1.22
CA GLY A 109 -1.93 -11.89 1.70
C GLY A 109 -2.20 -13.24 1.02
N LEU A 110 -1.57 -14.28 1.55
CA LEU A 110 -1.86 -15.68 1.21
C LEU A 110 -2.97 -16.26 2.10
N SER A 111 -3.07 -15.73 3.32
CA SER A 111 -4.13 -16.01 4.28
C SER A 111 -4.33 -14.77 5.17
N ASP A 112 -5.28 -14.84 6.10
CA ASP A 112 -5.53 -13.77 7.06
C ASP A 112 -4.32 -13.46 7.97
N THR A 113 -3.36 -14.39 8.07
CA THR A 113 -2.20 -14.27 8.98
C THR A 113 -0.84 -14.36 8.30
N MET A 114 -0.80 -14.62 6.99
CA MET A 114 0.44 -14.82 6.24
C MET A 114 0.44 -14.01 4.95
N PHE A 115 1.48 -13.22 4.75
CA PHE A 115 1.72 -12.52 3.50
C PHE A 115 2.52 -13.36 2.49
N GLY A 116 3.46 -14.18 2.97
CA GLY A 116 4.39 -14.97 2.15
C GLY A 116 5.45 -14.12 1.45
N PRO A 117 6.23 -13.26 2.17
CA PRO A 117 7.13 -12.29 1.54
C PRO A 117 8.18 -12.90 0.62
N TYR A 118 8.65 -14.10 0.95
CA TYR A 118 9.70 -14.80 0.22
C TYR A 118 9.18 -15.84 -0.79
N GLU A 119 7.87 -16.01 -0.85
CA GLU A 119 7.26 -16.87 -1.87
C GLU A 119 7.40 -16.24 -3.26
N SER A 120 7.76 -17.05 -4.25
CA SER A 120 7.83 -16.61 -5.64
C SER A 120 6.44 -16.32 -6.19
N CYS A 121 6.33 -15.24 -6.97
CA CYS A 121 5.07 -14.89 -7.63
C CYS A 121 4.92 -15.58 -8.98
N THR A 122 3.70 -16.02 -9.27
CA THR A 122 3.33 -16.41 -10.61
C THR A 122 3.07 -15.19 -11.49
N ARG A 123 3.09 -15.40 -12.81
CA ARG A 123 2.77 -14.37 -13.80
C ARG A 123 1.35 -13.81 -13.60
N ALA A 124 0.39 -14.68 -13.29
CA ALA A 124 -0.99 -14.29 -12.99
C ALA A 124 -1.08 -13.41 -11.75
N GLN A 125 -0.34 -13.72 -10.69
CA GLN A 125 -0.31 -12.92 -9.46
C GLN A 125 0.26 -11.52 -9.72
N ILE A 126 1.39 -11.41 -10.43
CA ILE A 126 2.04 -10.12 -10.71
C ILE A 126 1.14 -9.22 -11.56
N VAL A 127 0.56 -9.75 -12.62
CA VAL A 127 -0.36 -8.96 -13.48
C VAL A 127 -1.61 -8.56 -12.70
N THR A 128 -2.11 -9.42 -11.79
CA THR A 128 -3.25 -9.08 -10.94
C THR A 128 -2.90 -7.96 -9.93
N PHE A 129 -1.72 -7.98 -9.33
CA PHE A 129 -1.27 -6.91 -8.44
C PHE A 129 -1.17 -5.58 -9.18
N LEU A 130 -0.58 -5.60 -10.38
CA LEU A 130 -0.46 -4.42 -11.22
C LEU A 130 -1.83 -3.85 -11.62
N TRP A 131 -2.76 -4.71 -12.06
CA TRP A 131 -4.12 -4.34 -12.41
C TRP A 131 -4.88 -3.73 -11.22
N ARG A 132 -4.77 -4.32 -10.04
CA ARG A 132 -5.38 -3.79 -8.81
C ARG A 132 -4.77 -2.46 -8.40
N ALA A 133 -3.44 -2.31 -8.49
CA ALA A 133 -2.77 -1.05 -8.24
C ALA A 133 -3.20 0.07 -9.21
N ALA A 134 -3.61 -0.29 -10.42
CA ALA A 134 -4.20 0.62 -11.42
C ALA A 134 -5.69 0.94 -11.17
N GLY A 135 -6.29 0.44 -10.09
CA GLY A 135 -7.70 0.66 -9.74
C GLY A 135 -8.67 -0.35 -10.35
N SER A 136 -8.17 -1.51 -10.77
CA SER A 136 -8.97 -2.62 -11.34
C SER A 136 -9.85 -2.22 -12.53
N PRO A 137 -9.31 -1.53 -13.55
CA PRO A 137 -10.10 -1.08 -14.69
C PRO A 137 -10.71 -2.26 -15.45
N GLU A 138 -11.99 -2.15 -15.81
CA GLU A 138 -12.70 -3.21 -16.54
C GLU A 138 -12.15 -3.33 -17.96
N PRO A 139 -11.68 -4.53 -18.41
CA PRO A 139 -11.24 -4.74 -19.78
C PRO A 139 -12.42 -4.74 -20.75
N LYS A 140 -12.20 -4.28 -21.98
CA LYS A 140 -13.24 -4.21 -23.01
C LYS A 140 -13.58 -5.57 -23.59
N THR A 141 -12.57 -6.46 -23.66
CA THR A 141 -12.70 -7.81 -24.22
C THR A 141 -12.03 -8.84 -23.31
N ALA A 142 -12.49 -10.08 -23.39
CA ALA A 142 -11.81 -11.18 -22.71
C ALA A 142 -10.46 -11.47 -23.40
N SER A 143 -9.52 -12.05 -22.64
CA SER A 143 -8.25 -12.54 -23.20
C SER A 143 -8.49 -13.68 -24.19
N SER A 144 -7.69 -13.72 -25.25
CA SER A 144 -7.70 -14.80 -26.25
C SER A 144 -6.81 -15.98 -25.86
N PHE A 145 -6.11 -15.93 -24.73
CA PHE A 145 -5.24 -17.02 -24.29
C PHE A 145 -6.05 -18.25 -23.85
N THR A 146 -5.67 -19.41 -24.36
CA THR A 146 -6.38 -20.68 -24.10
C THR A 146 -6.23 -21.17 -22.66
N ASP A 147 -5.16 -20.75 -21.98
CA ASP A 147 -4.83 -21.08 -20.59
C ASP A 147 -5.32 -20.02 -19.58
N VAL A 148 -6.19 -19.08 -20.01
CA VAL A 148 -6.80 -18.05 -19.16
C VAL A 148 -8.33 -18.18 -19.21
N PRO A 149 -8.92 -19.15 -18.47
CA PRO A 149 -10.37 -19.29 -18.37
C PRO A 149 -11.01 -18.03 -17.78
N VAL A 150 -12.15 -17.60 -18.32
CA VAL A 150 -12.86 -16.38 -17.91
C VAL A 150 -13.32 -16.39 -16.44
N SER A 151 -13.44 -17.57 -15.83
CA SER A 151 -13.83 -17.75 -14.43
C SER A 151 -12.68 -17.59 -13.44
N THR A 152 -11.44 -17.43 -13.89
CA THR A 152 -10.28 -17.29 -12.99
C THR A 152 -10.18 -15.87 -12.42
N TYR A 153 -9.59 -15.76 -11.21
CA TYR A 153 -9.42 -14.46 -10.53
C TYR A 153 -8.55 -13.47 -11.31
N TYR A 154 -7.69 -13.97 -12.18
CA TYR A 154 -6.75 -13.19 -12.99
C TYR A 154 -7.26 -12.89 -14.42
N ALA A 155 -8.39 -13.43 -14.83
CA ALA A 155 -8.85 -13.30 -16.21
C ALA A 155 -8.97 -11.83 -16.66
N LYS A 156 -9.60 -10.98 -15.84
CA LYS A 156 -9.72 -9.55 -16.12
C LYS A 156 -8.38 -8.83 -16.12
N ALA A 157 -7.50 -9.17 -15.19
CA ALA A 157 -6.18 -8.57 -15.11
C ALA A 157 -5.33 -8.89 -16.35
N VAL A 158 -5.37 -10.14 -16.83
CA VAL A 158 -4.67 -10.55 -18.05
C VAL A 158 -5.27 -9.85 -19.28
N ALA A 159 -6.59 -9.80 -19.41
CA ALA A 159 -7.27 -9.12 -20.51
C ALA A 159 -6.89 -7.62 -20.54
N TRP A 160 -6.94 -6.95 -19.41
CA TRP A 160 -6.49 -5.55 -19.27
C TRP A 160 -5.02 -5.37 -19.65
N ALA A 161 -4.15 -6.27 -19.22
CA ALA A 161 -2.73 -6.21 -19.54
C ALA A 161 -2.44 -6.38 -21.04
N VAL A 162 -3.21 -7.21 -21.74
CA VAL A 162 -3.15 -7.34 -23.20
C VAL A 162 -3.61 -6.07 -23.89
N GLU A 163 -4.78 -5.53 -23.51
CA GLU A 163 -5.35 -4.31 -24.09
C GLU A 163 -4.42 -3.10 -23.95
N ASN A 164 -3.65 -3.04 -22.87
CA ASN A 164 -2.71 -1.95 -22.59
C ASN A 164 -1.27 -2.23 -23.05
N GLY A 165 -1.04 -3.30 -23.81
CA GLY A 165 0.28 -3.64 -24.34
C GLY A 165 1.31 -4.04 -23.26
N ILE A 166 0.85 -4.41 -22.07
CA ILE A 166 1.71 -4.81 -20.95
C ILE A 166 2.27 -6.21 -21.18
N THR A 167 1.47 -7.09 -21.75
CA THR A 167 1.88 -8.45 -22.11
C THR A 167 1.32 -8.87 -23.46
N ASN A 168 2.07 -9.73 -24.16
CA ASN A 168 1.62 -10.44 -25.37
C ASN A 168 1.57 -11.96 -25.15
N GLY A 169 1.62 -12.41 -23.87
CA GLY A 169 1.73 -13.82 -23.52
C GLY A 169 3.16 -14.35 -23.55
N MET A 170 3.29 -15.64 -23.34
CA MET A 170 4.53 -16.40 -23.58
C MET A 170 4.58 -16.89 -25.02
N THR A 171 3.43 -17.20 -25.58
CA THR A 171 3.20 -17.50 -27.00
C THR A 171 1.98 -16.71 -27.48
N ALA A 172 1.62 -16.85 -28.75
CA ALA A 172 0.42 -16.22 -29.31
C ALA A 172 -0.90 -16.71 -28.67
N THR A 173 -0.89 -17.90 -28.07
CA THR A 173 -2.07 -18.56 -27.51
C THR A 173 -1.99 -18.86 -26.02
N GLU A 174 -0.84 -18.65 -25.38
CA GLU A 174 -0.62 -18.98 -23.97
C GLU A 174 -0.04 -17.80 -23.19
N PHE A 175 -0.63 -17.51 -22.04
CA PHE A 175 -0.13 -16.54 -21.07
C PHE A 175 0.84 -17.17 -20.08
N ALA A 176 0.69 -18.46 -19.77
CA ALA A 176 1.36 -19.24 -18.73
C ALA A 176 1.11 -18.65 -17.33
N PRO A 177 -0.15 -18.63 -16.84
CA PRO A 177 -0.53 -17.95 -15.60
C PRO A 177 0.20 -18.48 -14.35
N ASP A 178 0.44 -19.78 -14.29
CA ASP A 178 1.04 -20.47 -13.15
C ASP A 178 2.59 -20.51 -13.21
N ALA A 179 3.18 -20.09 -14.33
CA ALA A 179 4.62 -20.01 -14.43
C ALA A 179 5.17 -18.94 -13.48
N THR A 180 6.27 -19.23 -12.79
CA THR A 180 6.99 -18.26 -11.97
C THR A 180 7.43 -17.07 -12.82
N CYS A 181 7.23 -15.86 -12.32
CA CYS A 181 7.63 -14.65 -13.00
C CYS A 181 9.02 -14.23 -12.54
N THR A 182 9.93 -14.02 -13.49
CA THR A 182 11.28 -13.55 -13.16
C THR A 182 11.29 -12.06 -12.83
N ARG A 183 12.34 -11.59 -12.16
CA ARG A 183 12.56 -10.17 -11.85
C ARG A 183 12.58 -9.30 -13.11
N GLY A 184 13.25 -9.79 -14.18
CA GLY A 184 13.26 -9.11 -15.48
C GLY A 184 11.88 -8.99 -16.12
N GLN A 185 11.05 -10.04 -16.07
CA GLN A 185 9.66 -10.00 -16.53
C GLN A 185 8.82 -9.04 -15.69
N SER A 186 8.99 -9.06 -14.37
CA SER A 186 8.22 -8.23 -13.43
C SER A 186 8.44 -6.74 -13.69
N VAL A 187 9.69 -6.28 -13.79
CA VAL A 187 9.98 -4.87 -14.10
C VAL A 187 9.54 -4.50 -15.52
N THR A 188 9.54 -5.47 -16.46
CA THR A 188 9.04 -5.24 -17.82
C THR A 188 7.53 -4.99 -17.82
N PHE A 189 6.75 -5.70 -17.04
CA PHE A 189 5.32 -5.43 -16.88
C PHE A 189 5.07 -4.04 -16.28
N LEU A 190 5.81 -3.68 -15.24
CA LEU A 190 5.70 -2.35 -14.63
C LEU A 190 6.09 -1.24 -15.63
N TYR A 191 7.20 -1.41 -16.32
CA TYR A 191 7.68 -0.45 -17.33
C TYR A 191 6.65 -0.22 -18.43
N ARG A 192 6.07 -1.28 -18.97
CA ARG A 192 5.04 -1.18 -20.02
C ARG A 192 3.76 -0.51 -19.53
N ALA A 193 3.42 -0.69 -18.25
CA ALA A 193 2.24 -0.06 -17.66
C ALA A 193 2.44 1.38 -17.25
N LEU A 194 3.60 1.76 -16.75
CA LEU A 194 3.83 3.01 -16.02
C LEU A 194 5.00 3.82 -16.55
N GLY A 195 5.94 3.17 -17.23
CA GLY A 195 7.24 3.71 -17.58
C GLY A 195 7.24 4.57 -18.83
N LYS A 196 8.31 5.35 -18.92
CA LYS A 196 8.72 6.03 -20.15
C LYS A 196 10.19 5.72 -20.37
N LYS A 197 10.60 5.66 -21.65
CA LYS A 197 12.01 5.44 -21.99
C LYS A 197 12.89 6.49 -21.32
N VAL A 198 14.01 6.02 -20.75
CA VAL A 198 15.05 6.87 -20.16
C VAL A 198 16.33 6.72 -20.96
N GLU A 199 17.15 7.78 -20.98
CA GLU A 199 18.45 7.77 -21.71
C GLU A 199 19.59 7.22 -20.84
N SER A 200 19.38 7.09 -19.52
CA SER A 200 20.38 6.55 -18.58
C SER A 200 20.43 5.02 -18.65
N SER A 201 21.63 4.46 -18.57
CA SER A 201 21.85 3.01 -18.46
C SER A 201 22.17 2.63 -17.02
N ALA A 202 21.56 1.56 -16.53
CA ALA A 202 21.98 0.91 -15.30
C ALA A 202 23.23 0.07 -15.56
N ASN A 203 24.24 0.18 -14.67
CA ASN A 203 25.54 -0.48 -14.84
C ASN A 203 25.53 -1.89 -14.19
N PHE A 204 24.59 -2.74 -14.55
CA PHE A 204 24.56 -4.13 -14.09
C PHE A 204 25.30 -5.05 -15.07
N THR A 205 26.23 -5.84 -14.55
CA THR A 205 27.08 -6.75 -15.34
C THR A 205 26.29 -7.95 -15.91
N ASP A 206 25.15 -8.26 -15.32
CA ASP A 206 24.26 -9.37 -15.70
C ASP A 206 23.06 -8.94 -16.56
N VAL A 207 23.04 -7.68 -17.02
CA VAL A 207 21.99 -7.13 -17.90
C VAL A 207 22.61 -6.78 -19.25
N LYS A 208 22.32 -7.60 -20.28
CA LYS A 208 22.72 -7.31 -21.64
C LYS A 208 21.88 -6.18 -22.23
N SER A 209 22.52 -5.29 -22.98
CA SER A 209 21.85 -4.11 -23.57
C SER A 209 20.76 -4.45 -24.60
N ASP A 210 20.83 -5.62 -25.21
CA ASP A 210 19.86 -6.13 -26.19
C ASP A 210 18.77 -7.03 -25.57
N ALA A 211 18.81 -7.24 -24.24
CA ALA A 211 17.79 -8.04 -23.54
C ALA A 211 16.43 -7.31 -23.51
N PHE A 212 15.34 -8.07 -23.65
CA PHE A 212 13.98 -7.52 -23.67
C PHE A 212 13.61 -6.68 -22.42
N TYR A 213 14.31 -6.91 -21.32
CA TYR A 213 14.12 -6.21 -20.05
C TYR A 213 15.07 -5.04 -19.82
N ALA A 214 16.03 -4.79 -20.74
CA ALA A 214 17.09 -3.80 -20.51
C ALA A 214 16.52 -2.37 -20.29
N ASP A 215 15.64 -1.91 -21.16
CA ASP A 215 14.97 -0.59 -21.03
C ASP A 215 14.12 -0.51 -19.76
N ALA A 216 13.47 -1.60 -19.39
CA ALA A 216 12.67 -1.67 -18.17
C ALA A 216 13.53 -1.56 -16.89
N ILE A 217 14.68 -2.20 -16.88
CA ILE A 217 15.65 -2.12 -15.77
C ILE A 217 16.24 -0.71 -15.68
N ASN A 218 16.63 -0.12 -16.81
CA ASN A 218 17.12 1.26 -16.86
C ASN A 218 16.08 2.24 -16.28
N TRP A 219 14.82 2.11 -16.70
CA TRP A 219 13.72 2.89 -16.16
C TRP A 219 13.53 2.67 -14.65
N ALA A 220 13.55 1.42 -14.22
CA ALA A 220 13.29 1.08 -12.82
C ALA A 220 14.36 1.65 -11.88
N VAL A 221 15.64 1.65 -12.30
CA VAL A 221 16.73 2.27 -11.55
C VAL A 221 16.62 3.79 -11.56
N ALA A 222 16.39 4.40 -12.73
CA ALA A 222 16.28 5.85 -12.86
C ALA A 222 15.12 6.45 -12.05
N ASN A 223 14.08 5.66 -11.78
CA ASN A 223 12.91 6.07 -10.99
C ASN A 223 12.91 5.50 -9.56
N ASN A 224 14.04 5.00 -9.07
CA ASN A 224 14.20 4.44 -7.72
C ASN A 224 13.23 3.29 -7.39
N VAL A 225 12.71 2.59 -8.40
CA VAL A 225 11.86 1.41 -8.23
C VAL A 225 12.69 0.26 -7.65
N THR A 226 13.95 0.15 -8.11
CA THR A 226 14.90 -0.86 -7.63
C THR A 226 16.34 -0.36 -7.75
N ASN A 227 17.22 -0.91 -6.91
CA ASN A 227 18.68 -0.68 -6.97
C ASN A 227 19.44 -1.96 -7.36
N GLY A 228 18.74 -3.00 -7.85
CA GLY A 228 19.33 -4.31 -8.12
C GLY A 228 19.33 -5.23 -6.90
N THR A 229 20.02 -6.37 -7.05
CA THR A 229 20.29 -7.32 -5.96
C THR A 229 21.63 -7.06 -5.29
N SER A 230 22.50 -6.34 -6.01
CA SER A 230 23.75 -5.77 -5.51
C SER A 230 24.06 -4.47 -6.28
N ASN A 231 25.18 -3.84 -5.96
CA ASN A 231 25.65 -2.65 -6.70
C ASN A 231 25.98 -2.94 -8.17
N THR A 232 26.21 -4.20 -8.53
CA THR A 232 26.65 -4.62 -9.87
C THR A 232 25.73 -5.64 -10.55
N THR A 233 24.71 -6.15 -9.85
CA THR A 233 23.80 -7.17 -10.38
C THR A 233 22.34 -6.81 -10.17
N PHE A 234 21.51 -7.14 -11.15
CA PHE A 234 20.05 -7.03 -11.08
C PHE A 234 19.39 -8.39 -10.84
N SER A 235 20.03 -9.47 -11.26
CA SER A 235 19.51 -10.84 -11.25
C SER A 235 18.22 -11.00 -12.07
N PRO A 236 18.20 -10.67 -13.38
CA PRO A 236 16.98 -10.61 -14.18
C PRO A 236 16.28 -11.96 -14.32
N ASN A 237 17.01 -13.05 -14.24
CA ASN A 237 16.49 -14.42 -14.38
C ASN A 237 16.09 -15.08 -13.06
N ALA A 238 16.36 -14.43 -11.93
CA ALA A 238 15.90 -14.92 -10.63
C ALA A 238 14.38 -14.72 -10.51
N ASP A 239 13.73 -15.61 -9.76
CA ASP A 239 12.32 -15.49 -9.42
C ASP A 239 12.04 -14.18 -8.70
N CYS A 240 10.91 -13.54 -9.01
CA CYS A 240 10.46 -12.37 -8.29
C CYS A 240 9.60 -12.80 -7.10
N THR A 241 9.99 -12.41 -5.90
CA THR A 241 9.23 -12.72 -4.69
C THR A 241 8.04 -11.76 -4.51
N ARG A 242 7.09 -12.15 -3.65
CA ARG A 242 5.94 -11.30 -3.29
C ARG A 242 6.38 -9.99 -2.63
N ALA A 243 7.39 -10.03 -1.76
CA ALA A 243 7.97 -8.82 -1.17
C ALA A 243 8.60 -7.90 -2.21
N GLU A 244 9.30 -8.45 -3.18
CA GLU A 244 9.93 -7.67 -4.25
C GLU A 244 8.89 -6.99 -5.14
N ILE A 245 7.89 -7.73 -5.62
CA ILE A 245 6.90 -7.12 -6.52
C ILE A 245 6.07 -6.02 -5.84
N VAL A 246 5.63 -6.21 -4.58
CA VAL A 246 4.89 -5.15 -3.88
C VAL A 246 5.79 -3.95 -3.59
N THR A 247 7.10 -4.17 -3.36
CA THR A 247 8.08 -3.09 -3.18
C THR A 247 8.28 -2.30 -4.48
N PHE A 248 8.39 -2.99 -5.61
CA PHE A 248 8.49 -2.34 -6.92
C PHE A 248 7.24 -1.51 -7.23
N LEU A 249 6.05 -2.07 -7.02
CA LEU A 249 4.78 -1.36 -7.21
C LEU A 249 4.70 -0.14 -6.29
N TYR A 250 4.92 -0.31 -5.00
CA TYR A 250 4.90 0.77 -4.02
C TYR A 250 5.78 1.94 -4.45
N ARG A 251 7.05 1.67 -4.78
CA ARG A 251 8.00 2.70 -5.21
C ARG A 251 7.61 3.35 -6.54
N ALA A 252 7.11 2.56 -7.49
CA ALA A 252 6.66 3.08 -8.78
C ALA A 252 5.43 3.99 -8.67
N TYR A 253 4.56 3.77 -7.69
CA TYR A 253 3.37 4.58 -7.44
C TYR A 253 3.63 5.78 -6.52
N GLN A 254 4.62 5.73 -5.64
CA GLN A 254 4.99 6.85 -4.75
C GLN A 254 5.69 8.00 -5.49
N GLY A 255 6.28 7.74 -6.63
CA GLY A 255 6.93 8.74 -7.47
C GLY A 255 5.97 9.52 -8.41
N LYS A 256 4.64 9.38 -8.21
CA LYS A 256 3.61 10.03 -9.04
C LYS A 256 2.81 11.03 -8.27
#